data_0709f50b754e59205265e63811d5cc11
#
_entry.id   0709f50b754e59205265e63811d5cc11
#
_cell.length_a   1.000
_cell.length_b   1.000
_cell.length_c   1.000
_cell.angle_alpha   90.00
_cell.angle_beta   90.00
_cell.angle_gamma   90.00
#
_symmetry.space_group_name_H-M   'P 1'
#
loop_
_entity.id
_entity.type
_entity.pdbx_description
1 polymer ?
#
loop_
_entity_poly.entity_id
_entity_poly.type
_entity_poly.pdbx_seq_one_letter_code
_entity_poly.pdbx_strand_id
1 'polypeptide(L)'
;LPERDRRARLSLRRPARASRRFHPGPALPQKRGAGYARSRQVYSGQNRPRHRRRGIYRQRALPPGPHAGLQKAHCARFHENGLFEINEELKPRFGSDRYQIVLASIRDRERLESVFEDYRPDIVFHAAAHKHVPMMEINPCEAVKNNVFGTKNVLECCIAYKVKRCILISTDKAVNTTNVMGATKRVAELLVQSLNGHGCEFAAVRFGNVLGSNGSVVHTFQRQIDQGGPVTVTHRDITRYFMTIPEAVSLVLSAGALAKGGEIFVLDMGSPVKIYDLATDMIRLSGYEPGRDIKIEITGLRPGEKCFEELVQADESIDTTSHEKIFVMKSEPVNSSLVLDSVYSLHQVLEQDDEQAVRTALFSLVQRDMHRKTAE
;
A
#
# COMPACT_ATOMS: atom_id res chain seq x y z
N LEU A 1 -55.42 -39.96 -22.06
CA LEU A 1 -54.77 -41.12 -21.37
C LEU A 1 -53.86 -41.89 -22.30
N PRO A 2 -52.69 -42.46 -21.92
CA PRO A 2 -51.81 -42.18 -20.80
C PRO A 2 -50.34 -41.95 -21.20
N GLU A 3 -49.61 -41.40 -20.27
CA GLU A 3 -48.26 -41.74 -19.79
C GLU A 3 -47.25 -42.46 -20.69
N ARG A 4 -46.04 -41.90 -20.74
CA ARG A 4 -44.81 -42.57 -20.24
C ARG A 4 -43.58 -41.64 -20.18
N ASP A 5 -43.21 -41.45 -18.97
CA ASP A 5 -41.96 -41.13 -18.38
C ASP A 5 -40.71 -41.69 -19.11
N ARG A 6 -39.70 -40.87 -19.40
CA ARG A 6 -38.28 -41.30 -19.53
C ARG A 6 -37.36 -40.20 -19.05
N ARG A 7 -37.01 -40.28 -17.76
CA ARG A 7 -35.88 -39.60 -17.20
C ARG A 7 -34.59 -40.21 -17.76
N ALA A 8 -33.88 -39.42 -18.60
CA ALA A 8 -32.49 -39.69 -18.92
C ALA A 8 -31.61 -39.00 -17.88
N ARG A 9 -31.03 -39.77 -16.97
CA ARG A 9 -29.98 -39.30 -16.04
C ARG A 9 -28.68 -39.16 -16.84
N LEU A 10 -28.25 -37.93 -17.11
CA LEU A 10 -26.88 -37.62 -17.52
C LEU A 10 -26.00 -37.57 -16.26
N SER A 11 -25.22 -38.62 -16.05
CA SER A 11 -24.17 -38.66 -15.04
C SER A 11 -22.98 -37.79 -15.49
N LEU A 12 -22.91 -36.59 -14.99
CA LEU A 12 -21.71 -35.75 -15.11
C LEU A 12 -20.60 -36.35 -14.23
N ARG A 13 -19.66 -37.04 -14.85
CA ARG A 13 -18.38 -37.39 -14.23
C ARG A 13 -17.60 -36.12 -13.94
N ARG A 14 -17.39 -35.79 -12.66
CA ARG A 14 -16.45 -34.76 -12.22
C ARG A 14 -15.02 -35.26 -12.49
N PRO A 15 -14.14 -34.48 -13.12
CA PRO A 15 -12.72 -34.85 -13.16
C PRO A 15 -12.10 -34.69 -11.78
N ALA A 16 -11.24 -35.65 -11.42
CA ALA A 16 -10.53 -35.71 -10.15
C ALA A 16 -9.68 -34.45 -9.92
N ARG A 17 -9.84 -33.84 -8.76
CA ARG A 17 -8.97 -32.75 -8.26
C ARG A 17 -7.54 -33.28 -8.08
N ALA A 18 -6.66 -32.98 -9.02
CA ALA A 18 -5.22 -33.07 -8.80
C ALA A 18 -4.78 -31.88 -7.97
N SER A 19 -4.60 -32.05 -6.67
CA SER A 19 -3.96 -31.09 -5.78
C SER A 19 -2.46 -31.08 -6.07
N ARG A 20 -2.02 -30.27 -7.04
CA ARG A 20 -0.59 -30.00 -7.21
C ARG A 20 -0.20 -28.82 -6.31
N ARG A 21 0.62 -29.13 -5.32
CA ARG A 21 1.31 -28.16 -4.46
C ARG A 21 2.20 -27.28 -5.35
N PHE A 22 2.01 -25.98 -5.24
CA PHE A 22 2.86 -24.97 -5.86
C PHE A 22 4.25 -25.05 -5.20
N HIS A 23 5.26 -25.51 -5.90
CA HIS A 23 6.65 -25.33 -5.51
C HIS A 23 7.15 -24.03 -6.11
N PRO A 24 7.63 -23.06 -5.31
CA PRO A 24 8.34 -21.92 -5.84
C PRO A 24 9.64 -22.40 -6.50
N GLY A 25 9.91 -21.95 -7.71
CA GLY A 25 11.15 -22.20 -8.43
C GLY A 25 12.39 -21.75 -7.64
N PRO A 26 13.61 -22.14 -8.08
CA PRO A 26 14.83 -21.91 -7.33
C PRO A 26 15.04 -20.43 -7.04
N ALA A 27 15.21 -20.12 -5.76
CA ALA A 27 15.50 -18.77 -5.30
C ALA A 27 16.85 -18.31 -5.85
N LEU A 28 16.88 -17.14 -6.47
CA LEU A 28 18.12 -16.44 -6.82
C LEU A 28 19.00 -16.26 -5.57
N PRO A 29 20.34 -16.36 -5.69
CA PRO A 29 21.23 -16.32 -4.55
C PRO A 29 21.13 -15.00 -3.79
N GLN A 30 20.78 -15.07 -2.51
CA GLN A 30 20.72 -13.94 -1.60
C GLN A 30 22.14 -13.44 -1.31
N LYS A 31 22.55 -12.35 -1.93
CA LYS A 31 23.67 -11.58 -1.39
C LYS A 31 23.24 -10.92 -0.08
N ARG A 32 23.83 -11.35 1.02
CA ARG A 32 23.64 -10.75 2.35
C ARG A 32 24.34 -9.37 2.37
N GLY A 33 23.58 -8.30 2.17
CA GLY A 33 24.09 -6.95 2.21
C GLY A 33 24.12 -6.34 3.62
N ALA A 34 25.06 -5.41 3.85
CA ALA A 34 25.33 -4.73 5.11
C ALA A 34 24.16 -3.91 5.72
N GLY A 35 23.08 -3.67 4.97
CA GLY A 35 21.89 -2.93 5.42
C GLY A 35 21.08 -3.59 6.54
N TYR A 36 21.20 -4.91 6.71
CA TYR A 36 20.50 -5.66 7.76
C TYR A 36 21.02 -5.37 9.18
N ALA A 37 22.31 -5.06 9.31
CA ALA A 37 22.92 -4.82 10.61
C ALA A 37 22.51 -3.47 11.24
N ARG A 38 22.32 -2.43 10.42
CA ARG A 38 21.91 -1.10 10.92
C ARG A 38 20.44 -1.02 11.29
N SER A 39 19.55 -1.75 10.59
CA SER A 39 18.13 -1.82 10.97
C SER A 39 17.91 -2.49 12.33
N ARG A 40 18.82 -3.36 12.77
CA ARG A 40 18.76 -4.00 14.10
C ARG A 40 18.99 -3.02 15.26
N GLN A 41 19.90 -2.08 15.09
CA GLN A 41 20.30 -1.17 16.18
C GLN A 41 19.24 -0.14 16.55
N VAL A 42 18.48 0.35 15.56
CA VAL A 42 17.43 1.36 15.77
C VAL A 42 16.19 0.78 16.45
N TYR A 43 15.96 -0.53 16.29
CA TYR A 43 14.74 -1.19 16.76
C TYR A 43 14.90 -2.03 18.01
N SER A 44 16.11 -2.11 18.59
CA SER A 44 16.34 -2.83 19.85
C SER A 44 15.73 -2.07 21.03
N GLY A 45 14.86 -2.73 21.77
CA GLY A 45 14.25 -2.19 22.98
C GLY A 45 13.01 -1.31 22.78
N GLN A 46 12.47 -1.18 21.56
CA GLN A 46 11.32 -0.31 21.30
C GLN A 46 10.02 -1.09 21.02
N ASN A 47 8.92 -0.58 21.55
CA ASN A 47 7.57 -1.03 21.18
C ASN A 47 7.27 -0.66 19.71
N ARG A 48 6.79 -1.60 18.92
CA ARG A 48 6.43 -1.37 17.52
C ARG A 48 4.96 -1.61 17.28
N PRO A 49 4.14 -0.58 17.10
CA PRO A 49 2.80 -0.75 16.55
C PRO A 49 2.89 -1.07 15.05
N ARG A 50 1.99 -1.88 14.60
CA ARG A 50 1.91 -2.28 13.19
C ARG A 50 0.52 -2.01 12.66
N HIS A 51 0.40 -1.02 11.77
CA HIS A 51 -0.77 -0.88 10.93
C HIS A 51 -0.66 -1.84 9.75
N ARG A 52 -1.54 -2.80 9.67
CA ARG A 52 -1.57 -3.76 8.56
C ARG A 52 -2.83 -3.63 7.76
N ARG A 53 -2.67 -3.65 6.45
CA ARG A 53 -3.72 -3.96 5.50
C ARG A 53 -3.66 -5.41 5.08
N ARG A 54 -4.85 -5.97 4.82
CA ARG A 54 -4.99 -7.27 4.19
C ARG A 54 -4.24 -7.23 2.86
N GLY A 55 -3.24 -8.07 2.69
CA GLY A 55 -2.59 -8.37 1.44
C GLY A 55 -1.17 -7.90 1.24
N ILE A 56 -0.81 -6.66 1.55
CA ILE A 56 0.53 -6.17 1.19
C ILE A 56 1.62 -6.66 2.17
N TYR A 57 1.32 -6.76 3.46
CA TYR A 57 2.30 -7.12 4.49
C TYR A 57 1.96 -8.42 5.23
N ARG A 58 1.20 -9.32 4.59
CA ARG A 58 0.53 -10.44 5.24
C ARG A 58 1.47 -11.49 5.85
N GLN A 59 2.63 -11.75 5.30
CA GLN A 59 3.41 -12.92 5.68
C GLN A 59 4.76 -12.66 6.35
N ARG A 60 5.34 -11.45 6.33
CA ARG A 60 6.71 -11.25 6.83
C ARG A 60 7.03 -9.88 7.43
N ALA A 61 6.04 -9.14 7.93
CA ALA A 61 6.31 -7.87 8.61
C ALA A 61 6.83 -8.03 10.05
N LEU A 62 7.01 -9.27 10.52
CA LEU A 62 7.81 -9.56 11.70
C LEU A 62 9.24 -9.86 11.25
N PRO A 63 10.27 -9.23 11.82
CA PRO A 63 11.64 -9.55 11.48
C PRO A 63 11.88 -11.04 11.70
N PRO A 64 12.71 -11.68 10.87
CA PRO A 64 13.08 -13.07 11.06
C PRO A 64 13.83 -13.21 12.39
N GLY A 65 13.26 -14.00 13.30
CA GLY A 65 13.90 -14.44 14.54
C GLY A 65 13.69 -13.58 15.78
N PRO A 66 13.94 -14.15 16.96
CA PRO A 66 13.72 -13.54 18.28
C PRO A 66 14.68 -12.41 18.65
N HIS A 67 15.61 -12.03 17.76
CA HIS A 67 16.76 -11.18 18.10
C HIS A 67 16.59 -9.68 17.77
N ALA A 68 15.41 -9.23 17.37
CA ALA A 68 15.25 -7.83 16.96
C ALA A 68 14.89 -6.87 18.10
N GLY A 69 14.95 -7.29 19.36
CA GLY A 69 14.68 -6.43 20.52
C GLY A 69 13.30 -5.80 20.56
N LEU A 70 12.34 -6.34 19.80
CA LEU A 70 10.96 -5.87 19.76
C LEU A 70 10.27 -6.29 21.05
N GLN A 71 9.84 -5.34 21.87
CA GLN A 71 9.12 -5.67 23.10
C GLN A 71 7.68 -6.11 22.79
N LYS A 72 6.95 -5.32 22.03
CA LYS A 72 5.57 -5.64 21.65
C LYS A 72 5.18 -5.02 20.31
N ALA A 73 4.34 -5.70 19.54
CA ALA A 73 3.76 -5.19 18.30
C ALA A 73 2.25 -5.00 18.46
N HIS A 74 1.72 -3.86 18.01
CA HIS A 74 0.29 -3.59 17.98
C HIS A 74 -0.18 -3.57 16.53
N CYS A 75 -1.20 -4.35 16.20
CA CYS A 75 -1.77 -4.44 14.86
C CYS A 75 -3.17 -3.82 14.88
N ALA A 76 -3.26 -2.55 14.49
CA ALA A 76 -4.54 -1.84 14.42
C ALA A 76 -5.14 -1.90 13.01
N ARG A 77 -6.45 -2.15 12.93
CA ARG A 77 -7.17 -2.27 11.66
C ARG A 77 -8.66 -2.02 11.81
N PHE A 78 -9.26 -1.42 10.78
CA PHE A 78 -10.70 -1.19 10.67
C PHE A 78 -11.51 -2.47 10.37
N HIS A 79 -10.98 -3.40 9.56
CA HIS A 79 -11.73 -4.55 9.06
C HIS A 79 -11.55 -5.77 9.99
N GLU A 80 -12.59 -6.17 10.71
CA GLU A 80 -12.60 -7.23 11.73
C GLU A 80 -12.12 -8.57 11.16
N ASN A 81 -12.71 -9.07 10.07
CA ASN A 81 -12.30 -10.35 9.46
C ASN A 81 -10.80 -10.37 9.10
N GLY A 82 -10.28 -9.25 8.61
CA GLY A 82 -8.85 -9.16 8.31
C GLY A 82 -7.97 -9.11 9.54
N LEU A 83 -8.46 -8.65 10.68
CA LEU A 83 -7.77 -8.75 11.98
C LEU A 83 -7.80 -10.19 12.49
N PHE A 84 -8.93 -10.84 12.41
CA PHE A 84 -9.07 -12.24 12.77
C PHE A 84 -8.10 -13.12 11.99
N GLU A 85 -8.04 -13.00 10.66
CA GLU A 85 -7.10 -13.74 9.83
C GLU A 85 -5.64 -13.50 10.22
N ILE A 86 -5.27 -12.25 10.52
CA ILE A 86 -3.91 -11.92 10.99
C ILE A 86 -3.64 -12.54 12.35
N ASN A 87 -4.61 -12.54 13.26
CA ASN A 87 -4.47 -13.17 14.57
C ASN A 87 -4.21 -14.68 14.44
N GLU A 88 -5.02 -15.37 13.65
CA GLU A 88 -4.84 -16.80 13.40
C GLU A 88 -3.48 -17.13 12.73
N GLU A 89 -2.94 -16.23 11.93
CA GLU A 89 -1.60 -16.40 11.35
C GLU A 89 -0.47 -16.14 12.36
N LEU A 90 -0.63 -15.14 13.23
CA LEU A 90 0.42 -14.72 14.17
C LEU A 90 0.50 -15.61 15.42
N LYS A 91 -0.65 -16.06 15.93
CA LYS A 91 -0.77 -16.82 17.17
C LYS A 91 0.15 -18.05 17.23
N PRO A 92 0.17 -18.95 16.21
CA PRO A 92 1.03 -20.13 16.25
C PRO A 92 2.53 -19.81 16.09
N ARG A 93 2.89 -18.62 15.59
CA ARG A 93 4.28 -18.24 15.31
C ARG A 93 4.94 -17.46 16.44
N PHE A 94 4.18 -16.69 17.19
CA PHE A 94 4.73 -15.69 18.11
C PHE A 94 4.14 -15.73 19.52
N GLY A 95 3.11 -16.54 19.77
CA GLY A 95 2.34 -16.48 21.01
C GLY A 95 1.54 -15.18 21.13
N SER A 96 0.60 -15.13 22.06
CA SER A 96 -0.30 -13.98 22.25
C SER A 96 0.32 -12.82 23.04
N ASP A 97 1.43 -13.03 23.70
CA ASP A 97 2.14 -12.06 24.54
C ASP A 97 3.01 -11.08 23.74
N ARG A 98 3.40 -11.44 22.52
CA ARG A 98 4.30 -10.65 21.66
C ARG A 98 3.59 -9.61 20.81
N TYR A 99 2.30 -9.68 20.67
CA TYR A 99 1.52 -8.73 19.85
C TYR A 99 0.14 -8.49 20.44
N GLN A 100 -0.47 -7.38 20.01
CA GLN A 100 -1.83 -7.02 20.36
C GLN A 100 -2.64 -6.72 19.09
N ILE A 101 -3.86 -7.25 19.03
CA ILE A 101 -4.81 -6.97 17.96
C ILE A 101 -5.72 -5.83 18.41
N VAL A 102 -5.88 -4.81 17.57
CA VAL A 102 -6.67 -3.62 17.88
C VAL A 102 -7.65 -3.35 16.73
N LEU A 103 -8.95 -3.34 17.02
CA LEU A 103 -9.97 -2.89 16.08
C LEU A 103 -10.13 -1.37 16.20
N ALA A 104 -9.68 -0.66 15.16
CA ALA A 104 -9.76 0.80 15.10
C ALA A 104 -9.75 1.28 13.64
N SER A 105 -10.49 2.36 13.37
CA SER A 105 -10.45 3.12 12.12
C SER A 105 -9.56 4.34 12.28
N ILE A 106 -8.75 4.66 11.28
CA ILE A 106 -7.98 5.92 11.27
C ILE A 106 -8.87 7.16 11.11
N ARG A 107 -10.12 6.98 10.72
CA ARG A 107 -11.13 8.05 10.61
C ARG A 107 -11.75 8.41 11.97
N ASP A 108 -11.68 7.49 12.91
CA ASP A 108 -12.20 7.65 14.26
C ASP A 108 -11.09 8.21 15.16
N ARG A 109 -11.14 9.52 15.37
CA ARG A 109 -10.13 10.26 16.12
C ARG A 109 -10.09 9.84 17.59
N GLU A 110 -11.25 9.74 18.24
CA GLU A 110 -11.35 9.39 19.65
C GLU A 110 -10.80 7.98 19.91
N ARG A 111 -11.18 7.04 19.03
CA ARG A 111 -10.66 5.67 19.13
C ARG A 111 -9.14 5.60 18.91
N LEU A 112 -8.60 6.38 17.98
CA LEU A 112 -7.14 6.47 17.79
C LEU A 112 -6.45 7.02 19.03
N GLU A 113 -6.95 8.08 19.62
CA GLU A 113 -6.41 8.66 20.85
C GLU A 113 -6.35 7.64 21.98
N SER A 114 -7.46 6.90 22.23
CA SER A 114 -7.46 5.79 23.19
C SER A 114 -6.38 4.74 22.89
N VAL A 115 -6.23 4.36 21.62
CA VAL A 115 -5.20 3.38 21.20
C VAL A 115 -3.79 3.90 21.44
N PHE A 116 -3.53 5.17 21.12
CA PHE A 116 -2.21 5.77 21.35
C PHE A 116 -1.93 5.99 22.84
N GLU A 117 -2.93 6.29 23.62
CA GLU A 117 -2.83 6.42 25.07
C GLU A 117 -2.50 5.09 25.74
N ASP A 118 -3.24 4.02 25.40
CA ASP A 118 -3.09 2.69 25.97
C ASP A 118 -1.74 2.05 25.63
N TYR A 119 -1.28 2.24 24.40
CA TYR A 119 -0.13 1.49 23.88
C TYR A 119 1.15 2.29 23.74
N ARG A 120 1.08 3.63 23.81
CA ARG A 120 2.27 4.54 23.74
C ARG A 120 3.33 4.06 22.73
N PRO A 121 3.00 3.95 21.43
CA PRO A 121 3.92 3.39 20.46
C PRO A 121 5.15 4.29 20.24
N ASP A 122 6.36 3.71 20.20
CA ASP A 122 7.56 4.44 19.81
C ASP A 122 7.64 4.68 18.31
N ILE A 123 7.15 3.74 17.49
CA ILE A 123 7.21 3.81 16.03
C ILE A 123 5.87 3.38 15.43
N VAL A 124 5.38 4.16 14.47
CA VAL A 124 4.15 3.88 13.72
C VAL A 124 4.48 3.64 12.24
N PHE A 125 4.04 2.52 11.67
CA PHE A 125 4.02 2.28 10.24
C PHE A 125 2.59 2.42 9.73
N HIS A 126 2.32 3.53 9.05
CA HIS A 126 0.98 3.88 8.58
C HIS A 126 0.75 3.38 7.15
N ALA A 127 0.08 2.23 7.03
CA ALA A 127 -0.28 1.61 5.75
C ALA A 127 -1.80 1.60 5.47
N ALA A 128 -2.59 2.26 6.31
CA ALA A 128 -4.03 2.33 6.14
C ALA A 128 -4.40 3.39 5.08
N ALA A 129 -4.89 2.94 3.93
CA ALA A 129 -5.44 3.79 2.87
C ALA A 129 -6.40 2.98 1.98
N HIS A 130 -7.36 3.60 1.34
CA HIS A 130 -8.06 3.03 0.20
C HIS A 130 -7.13 3.10 -1.02
N LYS A 131 -6.91 1.97 -1.71
CA LYS A 131 -5.85 1.87 -2.75
C LYS A 131 -6.35 1.59 -4.16
N HIS A 132 -7.60 1.17 -4.32
CA HIS A 132 -8.13 0.78 -5.62
C HIS A 132 -8.57 2.01 -6.41
N VAL A 133 -7.81 2.35 -7.46
CA VAL A 133 -8.06 3.53 -8.29
C VAL A 133 -9.50 3.57 -8.79
N PRO A 134 -10.08 2.54 -9.44
CA PRO A 134 -11.45 2.62 -9.96
C PRO A 134 -12.50 2.87 -8.86
N MET A 135 -12.27 2.34 -7.65
CA MET A 135 -13.20 2.54 -6.54
C MET A 135 -13.13 3.97 -5.99
N MET A 136 -11.94 4.58 -5.99
CA MET A 136 -11.75 5.95 -5.50
C MET A 136 -12.20 6.99 -6.53
N GLU A 137 -12.16 6.66 -7.81
CA GLU A 137 -12.69 7.53 -8.86
C GLU A 137 -14.21 7.76 -8.73
N ILE A 138 -14.95 6.77 -8.27
CA ILE A 138 -16.41 6.84 -8.04
C ILE A 138 -16.80 7.17 -6.60
N ASN A 139 -15.83 7.31 -5.69
CA ASN A 139 -16.05 7.67 -4.28
C ASN A 139 -14.97 8.66 -3.79
N PRO A 140 -14.82 9.85 -4.39
CA PRO A 140 -13.80 10.82 -3.99
C PRO A 140 -13.91 11.26 -2.53
N CYS A 141 -15.13 11.48 -2.02
CA CYS A 141 -15.36 11.83 -0.63
C CYS A 141 -14.79 10.79 0.33
N GLU A 142 -15.06 9.50 0.10
CA GLU A 142 -14.52 8.41 0.93
C GLU A 142 -13.00 8.27 0.80
N ALA A 143 -12.45 8.53 -0.39
CA ALA A 143 -11.00 8.56 -0.58
C ALA A 143 -10.35 9.66 0.28
N VAL A 144 -10.90 10.86 0.29
CA VAL A 144 -10.41 12.00 1.06
C VAL A 144 -10.61 11.77 2.56
N LYS A 145 -11.80 11.35 3.00
CA LYS A 145 -12.11 11.03 4.41
C LYS A 145 -11.07 10.03 4.98
N ASN A 146 -10.78 8.96 4.23
CA ASN A 146 -9.88 7.92 4.74
C ASN A 146 -8.40 8.25 4.52
N ASN A 147 -8.01 8.66 3.30
CA ASN A 147 -6.59 8.75 2.96
C ASN A 147 -5.95 10.07 3.39
N VAL A 148 -6.72 11.18 3.39
CA VAL A 148 -6.25 12.50 3.81
C VAL A 148 -6.51 12.70 5.30
N PHE A 149 -7.78 12.77 5.71
CA PHE A 149 -8.13 13.09 7.10
C PHE A 149 -7.80 11.95 8.06
N GLY A 150 -7.97 10.70 7.64
CA GLY A 150 -7.50 9.55 8.42
C GLY A 150 -5.98 9.56 8.62
N THR A 151 -5.20 9.96 7.61
CA THR A 151 -3.75 10.15 7.76
C THR A 151 -3.45 11.31 8.69
N LYS A 152 -4.11 12.48 8.52
CA LYS A 152 -3.96 13.63 9.42
C LYS A 152 -4.20 13.23 10.88
N ASN A 153 -5.25 12.49 11.18
CA ASN A 153 -5.53 11.98 12.52
C ASN A 153 -4.37 11.14 13.09
N VAL A 154 -3.80 10.24 12.27
CA VAL A 154 -2.66 9.42 12.71
C VAL A 154 -1.43 10.27 13.00
N LEU A 155 -1.10 11.25 12.13
CA LEU A 155 0.06 12.13 12.32
C LEU A 155 -0.10 13.00 13.57
N GLU A 156 -1.27 13.58 13.79
CA GLU A 156 -1.57 14.37 14.98
C GLU A 156 -1.52 13.55 16.27
N CYS A 157 -2.04 12.32 16.27
CA CYS A 157 -1.85 11.39 17.38
C CYS A 157 -0.37 11.09 17.63
N CYS A 158 0.44 10.92 16.58
CA CYS A 158 1.88 10.74 16.74
C CYS A 158 2.54 11.92 17.47
N ILE A 159 2.14 13.15 17.16
CA ILE A 159 2.64 14.35 17.85
C ILE A 159 2.16 14.38 19.30
N ALA A 160 0.83 14.26 19.53
CA ALA A 160 0.22 14.37 20.84
C ALA A 160 0.76 13.32 21.84
N TYR A 161 1.02 12.10 21.37
CA TYR A 161 1.49 11.00 22.20
C TYR A 161 3.01 10.74 22.11
N LYS A 162 3.75 11.70 21.52
CA LYS A 162 5.24 11.72 21.48
C LYS A 162 5.85 10.47 20.84
N VAL A 163 5.23 10.01 19.75
CA VAL A 163 5.80 8.95 18.91
C VAL A 163 7.12 9.44 18.32
N LYS A 164 8.17 8.64 18.43
CA LYS A 164 9.51 9.02 17.93
C LYS A 164 9.53 9.10 16.41
N ARG A 165 8.86 8.14 15.73
CA ARG A 165 8.90 8.05 14.27
C ARG A 165 7.60 7.49 13.69
N CYS A 166 7.14 8.11 12.59
CA CYS A 166 5.99 7.62 11.83
C CYS A 166 6.35 7.51 10.34
N ILE A 167 6.15 6.33 9.76
CA ILE A 167 6.47 6.04 8.37
C ILE A 167 5.17 5.82 7.58
N LEU A 168 4.86 6.74 6.68
CA LEU A 168 3.75 6.63 5.76
C LEU A 168 4.10 5.74 4.57
N ILE A 169 3.28 4.75 4.28
CA ILE A 169 3.38 3.98 3.03
C ILE A 169 2.71 4.78 1.92
N SER A 170 3.52 5.21 0.95
CA SER A 170 3.05 5.92 -0.26
C SER A 170 3.12 5.04 -1.50
N THR A 171 3.05 5.62 -2.68
CA THR A 171 2.90 4.93 -3.96
C THR A 171 3.48 5.76 -5.11
N ASP A 172 3.87 5.09 -6.20
CA ASP A 172 4.18 5.68 -7.51
C ASP A 172 3.05 6.57 -8.07
N LYS A 173 1.80 6.29 -7.73
CA LYS A 173 0.62 7.04 -8.19
C LYS A 173 0.44 8.42 -7.54
N ALA A 174 1.25 8.72 -6.51
CA ALA A 174 1.36 10.06 -5.92
C ALA A 174 2.18 11.02 -6.79
N VAL A 175 2.87 10.51 -7.81
CA VAL A 175 3.68 11.25 -8.78
C VAL A 175 2.82 11.63 -9.98
N ASN A 176 2.84 12.88 -10.44
CA ASN A 176 2.06 13.37 -11.61
C ASN A 176 0.62 12.84 -11.60
N THR A 177 -0.11 13.09 -10.52
CA THR A 177 -1.37 12.41 -10.20
C THR A 177 -2.46 12.64 -11.25
N THR A 178 -3.02 11.57 -11.79
CA THR A 178 -4.14 11.59 -12.75
C THR A 178 -5.42 11.01 -12.18
N ASN A 179 -5.37 10.53 -10.93
CA ASN A 179 -6.48 9.86 -10.27
C ASN A 179 -6.62 10.29 -8.80
N VAL A 180 -7.85 10.17 -8.28
CA VAL A 180 -8.22 10.57 -6.92
C VAL A 180 -7.36 9.84 -5.86
N MET A 181 -7.13 8.53 -6.03
CA MET A 181 -6.31 7.77 -5.07
C MET A 181 -4.88 8.31 -4.98
N GLY A 182 -4.25 8.56 -6.13
CA GLY A 182 -2.91 9.15 -6.20
C GLY A 182 -2.87 10.54 -5.59
N ALA A 183 -3.85 11.40 -5.92
CA ALA A 183 -3.96 12.74 -5.37
C ALA A 183 -4.10 12.73 -3.84
N THR A 184 -4.93 11.85 -3.27
CA THR A 184 -5.02 11.71 -1.80
C THR A 184 -3.72 11.25 -1.15
N LYS A 185 -2.92 10.42 -1.84
CA LYS A 185 -1.61 9.99 -1.35
C LYS A 185 -0.58 11.10 -1.45
N ARG A 186 -0.64 11.94 -2.50
CA ARG A 186 0.23 13.13 -2.59
C ARG A 186 -0.08 14.12 -1.46
N VAL A 187 -1.35 14.39 -1.16
CA VAL A 187 -1.71 15.23 0.00
C VAL A 187 -1.22 14.62 1.32
N ALA A 188 -1.28 13.31 1.47
CA ALA A 188 -0.73 12.63 2.65
C ALA A 188 0.80 12.80 2.78
N GLU A 189 1.55 12.82 1.67
CA GLU A 189 2.99 13.15 1.67
C GLU A 189 3.23 14.61 2.07
N LEU A 190 2.44 15.55 1.55
CA LEU A 190 2.53 16.96 1.93
C LEU A 190 2.26 17.16 3.44
N LEU A 191 1.29 16.43 4.01
CA LEU A 191 1.03 16.43 5.46
C LEU A 191 2.23 15.88 6.26
N VAL A 192 2.87 14.83 5.79
CA VAL A 192 4.10 14.27 6.40
C VAL A 192 5.21 15.31 6.44
N GLN A 193 5.41 16.05 5.35
CA GLN A 193 6.43 17.09 5.26
C GLN A 193 6.07 18.31 6.12
N SER A 194 4.81 18.77 6.08
CA SER A 194 4.36 19.98 6.78
C SER A 194 4.28 19.82 8.29
N LEU A 195 4.01 18.62 8.81
CA LEU A 195 3.95 18.34 10.24
C LEU A 195 5.28 17.85 10.83
N ASN A 196 6.32 17.75 10.01
CA ASN A 196 7.64 17.40 10.50
C ASN A 196 8.20 18.49 11.43
N GLY A 197 9.04 18.11 12.40
CA GLY A 197 9.60 19.05 13.36
C GLY A 197 8.74 19.31 14.62
N HIS A 198 7.55 18.72 14.73
CA HIS A 198 6.67 18.85 15.90
C HIS A 198 6.85 17.70 16.92
N GLY A 199 8.07 17.19 17.06
CA GLY A 199 8.41 16.17 18.07
C GLY A 199 8.26 14.72 17.60
N CYS A 200 7.92 14.48 16.33
CA CYS A 200 7.91 13.17 15.68
C CYS A 200 8.69 13.26 14.35
N GLU A 201 9.55 12.29 14.06
CA GLU A 201 10.21 12.15 12.76
C GLU A 201 9.24 11.50 11.77
N PHE A 202 8.66 12.29 10.89
CA PHE A 202 7.77 11.81 9.83
C PHE A 202 8.56 11.53 8.56
N ALA A 203 8.27 10.41 7.90
CA ALA A 203 8.77 10.13 6.56
C ALA A 203 7.74 9.35 5.74
N ALA A 204 7.81 9.47 4.42
CA ALA A 204 7.02 8.66 3.49
C ALA A 204 7.93 7.72 2.69
N VAL A 205 7.37 6.60 2.19
CA VAL A 205 8.08 5.66 1.34
C VAL A 205 7.24 5.37 0.10
N ARG A 206 7.74 5.80 -1.07
CA ARG A 206 7.12 5.54 -2.38
C ARG A 206 7.65 4.24 -2.97
N PHE A 207 6.75 3.41 -3.47
CA PHE A 207 7.07 2.25 -4.29
C PHE A 207 5.89 1.88 -5.19
N GLY A 208 6.15 1.07 -6.22
CA GLY A 208 5.15 0.61 -7.18
C GLY A 208 4.30 -0.54 -6.67
N ASN A 209 3.92 -1.45 -7.57
CA ASN A 209 3.04 -2.56 -7.21
C ASN A 209 3.78 -3.64 -6.43
N VAL A 210 3.03 -4.32 -5.56
CA VAL A 210 3.54 -5.46 -4.79
C VAL A 210 2.82 -6.73 -5.22
N LEU A 211 3.59 -7.74 -5.64
CA LEU A 211 3.08 -9.03 -6.10
C LEU A 211 2.28 -9.73 -5.01
N GLY A 212 1.14 -10.29 -5.37
CA GLY A 212 0.28 -11.03 -4.44
C GLY A 212 -0.43 -10.15 -3.41
N SER A 213 -0.44 -8.82 -3.57
CA SER A 213 -1.27 -7.94 -2.74
C SER A 213 -2.75 -8.15 -3.02
N ASN A 214 -3.62 -7.99 -2.01
CA ASN A 214 -5.06 -8.19 -2.15
C ASN A 214 -5.65 -7.32 -3.26
N GLY A 215 -6.46 -7.95 -4.14
CA GLY A 215 -7.06 -7.32 -5.29
C GLY A 215 -6.05 -6.88 -6.36
N SER A 216 -4.82 -7.43 -6.35
CA SER A 216 -3.84 -7.20 -7.39
C SER A 216 -4.23 -7.86 -8.70
N VAL A 217 -3.61 -7.41 -9.80
CA VAL A 217 -3.80 -7.96 -11.14
C VAL A 217 -3.56 -9.49 -11.19
N VAL A 218 -2.61 -9.99 -10.43
CA VAL A 218 -2.30 -11.44 -10.33
C VAL A 218 -3.51 -12.24 -9.85
N HIS A 219 -4.20 -11.79 -8.81
CA HIS A 219 -5.42 -12.46 -8.33
C HIS A 219 -6.57 -12.37 -9.33
N THR A 220 -6.66 -11.26 -10.06
CA THR A 220 -7.67 -11.10 -11.11
C THR A 220 -7.41 -12.06 -12.26
N PHE A 221 -6.17 -12.14 -12.75
CA PHE A 221 -5.79 -13.05 -13.81
C PHE A 221 -5.96 -14.51 -13.42
N GLN A 222 -5.54 -14.89 -12.21
CA GLN A 222 -5.72 -16.26 -11.73
C GLN A 222 -7.20 -16.65 -11.72
N ARG A 223 -8.07 -15.79 -11.18
CA ARG A 223 -9.51 -16.05 -11.18
C ARG A 223 -10.08 -16.17 -12.60
N GLN A 224 -9.66 -15.31 -13.54
CA GLN A 224 -10.10 -15.37 -14.92
C GLN A 224 -9.63 -16.65 -15.60
N ILE A 225 -8.38 -17.07 -15.36
CA ILE A 225 -7.84 -18.33 -15.86
C ILE A 225 -8.61 -19.53 -15.29
N ASP A 226 -8.89 -19.55 -13.99
CA ASP A 226 -9.66 -20.61 -13.32
C ASP A 226 -11.08 -20.72 -13.86
N GLN A 227 -11.64 -19.63 -14.42
CA GLN A 227 -12.95 -19.56 -15.06
C GLN A 227 -12.93 -19.92 -16.57
N GLY A 228 -11.76 -20.19 -17.15
CA GLY A 228 -11.61 -20.48 -18.57
C GLY A 228 -11.42 -19.25 -19.47
N GLY A 229 -11.15 -18.11 -18.88
CA GLY A 229 -10.92 -16.84 -19.59
C GLY A 229 -12.18 -16.05 -19.92
N PRO A 230 -12.07 -14.96 -20.72
CA PRO A 230 -10.81 -14.38 -21.16
C PRO A 230 -10.04 -13.69 -20.03
N VAL A 231 -8.70 -13.57 -20.17
CA VAL A 231 -7.88 -12.69 -19.32
C VAL A 231 -7.97 -11.28 -19.89
N THR A 232 -8.30 -10.29 -19.05
CA THR A 232 -8.50 -8.91 -19.48
C THR A 232 -7.31 -8.02 -19.12
N VAL A 233 -6.76 -7.32 -20.11
CA VAL A 233 -5.66 -6.34 -19.96
C VAL A 233 -6.15 -5.00 -20.48
N THR A 234 -5.89 -3.92 -19.76
CA THR A 234 -6.43 -2.60 -20.10
C THR A 234 -5.74 -1.95 -21.30
N HIS A 235 -4.45 -2.20 -21.51
CA HIS A 235 -3.73 -1.73 -22.70
C HIS A 235 -2.56 -2.66 -23.01
N ARG A 236 -2.22 -2.86 -24.30
CA ARG A 236 -1.18 -3.79 -24.70
C ARG A 236 0.22 -3.41 -24.18
N ASP A 237 0.51 -2.13 -24.11
CA ASP A 237 1.82 -1.61 -23.71
C ASP A 237 1.86 -1.14 -22.25
N ILE A 238 0.81 -1.37 -21.48
CA ILE A 238 0.80 -0.96 -20.07
C ILE A 238 1.89 -1.69 -19.28
N THR A 239 2.70 -0.92 -18.57
CA THR A 239 3.75 -1.46 -17.71
C THR A 239 3.50 -1.09 -16.25
N ARG A 240 4.02 -1.92 -15.34
CA ARG A 240 4.03 -1.65 -13.91
C ARG A 240 5.34 -2.14 -13.30
N TYR A 241 5.80 -1.45 -12.29
CA TYR A 241 6.87 -1.93 -11.44
C TYR A 241 6.32 -2.96 -10.45
N PHE A 242 7.08 -4.02 -10.19
CA PHE A 242 6.71 -5.04 -9.23
C PHE A 242 7.84 -5.36 -8.25
N MET A 243 7.44 -5.59 -7.01
CA MET A 243 8.31 -6.01 -5.93
C MET A 243 7.61 -7.11 -5.13
N THR A 244 8.34 -8.01 -4.51
CA THR A 244 7.76 -9.00 -3.61
C THR A 244 7.38 -8.38 -2.27
N ILE A 245 6.39 -8.96 -1.57
CA ILE A 245 5.98 -8.49 -0.22
C ILE A 245 7.17 -8.50 0.76
N PRO A 246 7.99 -9.57 0.86
CA PRO A 246 9.13 -9.58 1.78
C PRO A 246 10.16 -8.48 1.48
N GLU A 247 10.42 -8.22 0.20
CA GLU A 247 11.34 -7.17 -0.22
C GLU A 247 10.81 -5.78 0.14
N ALA A 248 9.55 -5.48 -0.22
CA ALA A 248 8.91 -4.22 0.14
C ALA A 248 8.93 -3.97 1.65
N VAL A 249 8.61 -4.99 2.46
CA VAL A 249 8.65 -4.86 3.92
C VAL A 249 10.05 -4.61 4.44
N SER A 250 11.06 -5.32 3.93
CA SER A 250 12.46 -5.14 4.33
C SER A 250 12.94 -3.71 4.03
N LEU A 251 12.65 -3.22 2.82
CA LEU A 251 13.05 -1.87 2.41
C LEU A 251 12.31 -0.77 3.18
N VAL A 252 11.00 -0.94 3.45
CA VAL A 252 10.24 -0.01 4.28
C VAL A 252 10.79 0.05 5.71
N LEU A 253 11.16 -1.08 6.30
CA LEU A 253 11.79 -1.11 7.63
C LEU A 253 13.17 -0.43 7.61
N SER A 254 13.94 -0.65 6.54
CA SER A 254 15.25 -0.01 6.35
C SER A 254 15.11 1.51 6.13
N ALA A 255 14.17 1.96 5.30
CA ALA A 255 13.86 3.38 5.13
C ALA A 255 13.42 4.02 6.45
N GLY A 256 12.57 3.31 7.23
CA GLY A 256 12.21 3.74 8.57
C GLY A 256 13.40 3.87 9.52
N ALA A 257 14.45 3.07 9.36
CA ALA A 257 15.68 3.20 10.15
C ALA A 257 16.55 4.39 9.72
N LEU A 258 16.47 4.77 8.44
CA LEU A 258 17.23 5.89 7.87
C LEU A 258 16.57 7.25 8.11
N ALA A 259 15.25 7.28 8.33
CA ALA A 259 14.47 8.50 8.47
C ALA A 259 14.99 9.40 9.60
N LYS A 260 15.05 10.70 9.32
CA LYS A 260 15.42 11.78 10.24
C LYS A 260 14.30 12.82 10.37
N GLY A 261 13.33 12.77 9.46
CA GLY A 261 12.12 13.59 9.41
C GLY A 261 12.02 14.47 8.16
N GLY A 262 10.85 14.42 7.53
CA GLY A 262 10.51 15.18 6.30
C GLY A 262 10.85 14.46 5.00
N GLU A 263 11.54 13.32 5.03
CA GLU A 263 11.95 12.62 3.81
C GLU A 263 10.80 11.92 3.10
N ILE A 264 10.87 11.95 1.77
CA ILE A 264 10.15 11.02 0.91
C ILE A 264 11.18 10.07 0.31
N PHE A 265 11.21 8.84 0.82
CA PHE A 265 12.05 7.79 0.26
C PHE A 265 11.40 7.17 -0.97
N VAL A 266 12.23 6.80 -1.95
CA VAL A 266 11.85 6.10 -3.17
C VAL A 266 12.58 4.77 -3.21
N LEU A 267 11.85 3.67 -3.34
CA LEU A 267 12.45 2.35 -3.44
C LEU A 267 12.83 2.03 -4.88
N ASP A 268 14.00 1.42 -5.07
CA ASP A 268 14.37 0.82 -6.35
C ASP A 268 13.43 -0.33 -6.70
N MET A 269 12.69 -0.14 -7.77
CA MET A 269 11.71 -1.11 -8.26
C MET A 269 12.25 -1.98 -9.40
N GLY A 270 13.52 -1.78 -9.81
CA GLY A 270 14.09 -2.46 -10.97
C GLY A 270 13.41 -2.07 -12.28
N SER A 271 13.28 -3.02 -13.20
CA SER A 271 12.68 -2.78 -14.52
C SER A 271 11.16 -2.96 -14.50
N PRO A 272 10.43 -2.12 -15.25
CA PRO A 272 8.97 -2.28 -15.37
C PRO A 272 8.61 -3.52 -16.18
N VAL A 273 7.52 -4.18 -15.82
CA VAL A 273 6.99 -5.39 -16.45
C VAL A 273 5.74 -5.06 -17.27
N LYS A 274 5.66 -5.52 -18.52
CA LYS A 274 4.45 -5.43 -19.33
C LYS A 274 3.36 -6.32 -18.75
N ILE A 275 2.19 -5.75 -18.50
CA ILE A 275 1.05 -6.51 -17.93
C ILE A 275 0.53 -7.57 -18.90
N TYR A 276 0.68 -7.34 -20.22
CA TYR A 276 0.35 -8.31 -21.23
C TYR A 276 1.24 -9.55 -21.16
N ASP A 277 2.56 -9.36 -20.94
CA ASP A 277 3.52 -10.46 -20.79
C ASP A 277 3.25 -11.24 -19.51
N LEU A 278 2.96 -10.54 -18.40
CA LEU A 278 2.55 -11.16 -17.15
C LEU A 278 1.29 -12.04 -17.33
N ALA A 279 0.28 -11.56 -18.08
CA ALA A 279 -0.92 -12.33 -18.38
C ALA A 279 -0.60 -13.59 -19.18
N THR A 280 0.26 -13.45 -20.22
CA THR A 280 0.73 -14.54 -21.07
C THR A 280 1.45 -15.62 -20.25
N ASP A 281 2.37 -15.21 -19.37
CA ASP A 281 3.14 -16.12 -18.54
C ASP A 281 2.26 -16.84 -17.51
N MET A 282 1.30 -16.14 -16.92
CA MET A 282 0.35 -16.75 -15.98
C MET A 282 -0.55 -17.81 -16.65
N ILE A 283 -1.00 -17.57 -17.88
CA ILE A 283 -1.77 -18.55 -18.65
C ILE A 283 -0.91 -19.80 -18.91
N ARG A 284 0.35 -19.63 -19.35
CA ARG A 284 1.30 -20.75 -19.61
C ARG A 284 1.61 -21.52 -18.34
N LEU A 285 1.90 -20.84 -17.23
CA LEU A 285 2.17 -21.46 -15.94
C LEU A 285 0.96 -22.23 -15.39
N SER A 286 -0.25 -21.86 -15.81
CA SER A 286 -1.49 -22.59 -15.48
C SER A 286 -1.74 -23.81 -16.39
N GLY A 287 -0.86 -24.07 -17.38
CA GLY A 287 -0.93 -25.21 -18.28
C GLY A 287 -1.78 -25.00 -19.53
N TYR A 288 -2.07 -23.75 -19.86
CA TYR A 288 -2.88 -23.37 -21.03
C TYR A 288 -2.02 -22.63 -22.09
N GLU A 289 -2.48 -22.66 -23.34
CA GLU A 289 -1.84 -21.93 -24.44
C GLU A 289 -2.55 -20.58 -24.64
N PRO A 290 -1.81 -19.43 -24.51
CA PRO A 290 -2.38 -18.11 -24.75
C PRO A 290 -2.92 -17.95 -26.17
N GLY A 291 -4.14 -17.42 -26.27
CA GLY A 291 -4.82 -17.21 -27.55
C GLY A 291 -5.55 -18.43 -28.12
N ARG A 292 -5.11 -19.65 -27.80
CA ARG A 292 -5.78 -20.89 -28.20
C ARG A 292 -6.75 -21.38 -27.13
N ASP A 293 -6.27 -21.60 -25.92
CA ASP A 293 -7.09 -22.14 -24.81
C ASP A 293 -7.70 -21.00 -23.98
N ILE A 294 -6.95 -19.93 -23.74
CA ILE A 294 -7.40 -18.73 -23.02
C ILE A 294 -7.00 -17.48 -23.82
N LYS A 295 -8.01 -16.69 -24.20
CA LYS A 295 -7.81 -15.41 -24.90
C LYS A 295 -7.38 -14.31 -23.93
N ILE A 296 -6.55 -13.37 -24.44
CA ILE A 296 -6.26 -12.11 -23.77
C ILE A 296 -7.03 -11.01 -24.50
N GLU A 297 -7.91 -10.32 -23.79
CA GLU A 297 -8.74 -9.23 -24.33
C GLU A 297 -8.25 -7.87 -23.84
N ILE A 298 -8.19 -6.89 -24.75
CA ILE A 298 -7.85 -5.50 -24.43
C ILE A 298 -9.14 -4.73 -24.18
N THR A 299 -9.29 -4.21 -22.95
CA THR A 299 -10.53 -3.55 -22.50
C THR A 299 -10.52 -2.02 -22.60
N GLY A 300 -9.37 -1.40 -22.89
CA GLY A 300 -9.17 0.03 -22.79
C GLY A 300 -8.72 0.46 -21.38
N LEU A 301 -8.01 1.59 -21.30
CA LEU A 301 -7.57 2.19 -20.03
C LEU A 301 -8.80 2.63 -19.21
N ARG A 302 -8.72 2.44 -17.90
CA ARG A 302 -9.75 2.89 -16.96
C ARG A 302 -9.60 4.38 -16.67
N PRO A 303 -10.66 5.07 -16.21
CA PRO A 303 -10.53 6.45 -15.75
C PRO A 303 -9.40 6.60 -14.72
N GLY A 304 -8.51 7.57 -14.92
CA GLY A 304 -7.37 7.82 -14.06
C GLY A 304 -6.21 6.81 -14.15
N GLU A 305 -6.29 5.79 -15.02
CA GLU A 305 -5.21 4.82 -15.20
C GLU A 305 -4.16 5.34 -16.19
N LYS A 306 -2.89 5.33 -15.79
CA LYS A 306 -1.74 5.65 -16.66
C LYS A 306 -1.24 4.41 -17.39
N CYS A 307 -0.73 4.58 -18.62
CA CYS A 307 -0.04 3.52 -19.34
C CYS A 307 1.30 3.17 -18.65
N PHE A 308 2.02 4.17 -18.17
CA PHE A 308 3.30 4.08 -17.46
C PHE A 308 3.22 4.81 -16.14
N GLU A 309 3.73 4.21 -15.06
CA GLU A 309 3.84 4.85 -13.74
C GLU A 309 5.25 5.38 -13.51
N GLU A 310 5.36 6.48 -12.76
CA GLU A 310 6.60 7.18 -12.47
C GLU A 310 6.85 7.13 -10.95
N LEU A 311 8.09 6.97 -10.54
CA LEU A 311 8.48 7.00 -9.12
C LEU A 311 8.91 8.39 -8.66
N VAL A 312 9.39 9.20 -9.63
CA VAL A 312 9.93 10.56 -9.43
C VAL A 312 9.44 11.43 -10.58
N GLN A 313 9.15 12.70 -10.35
CA GLN A 313 8.84 13.66 -11.41
C GLN A 313 10.10 14.05 -12.19
N ALA A 314 9.93 14.56 -13.40
CA ALA A 314 11.07 14.92 -14.25
C ALA A 314 11.94 16.05 -13.68
N ASP A 315 11.35 16.92 -12.87
CA ASP A 315 11.98 18.04 -12.15
C ASP A 315 12.43 17.68 -10.72
N GLU A 316 12.00 16.55 -10.19
CA GLU A 316 12.45 16.03 -8.90
C GLU A 316 13.81 15.34 -9.04
N SER A 317 14.77 15.64 -8.19
CA SER A 317 16.03 14.93 -8.08
C SER A 317 16.04 14.01 -6.86
N ILE A 318 16.78 12.92 -6.97
CA ILE A 318 16.95 11.95 -5.87
C ILE A 318 18.42 11.84 -5.48
N ASP A 319 18.67 11.62 -4.20
CA ASP A 319 19.97 11.28 -3.65
C ASP A 319 20.04 9.81 -3.26
N THR A 320 21.26 9.27 -3.27
CA THR A 320 21.53 7.94 -2.73
C THR A 320 21.51 7.99 -1.20
N THR A 321 21.12 6.87 -0.60
CA THR A 321 21.25 6.68 0.86
C THR A 321 22.37 5.68 1.16
N SER A 322 22.57 5.37 2.44
CA SER A 322 23.48 4.29 2.83
C SER A 322 22.97 2.88 2.45
N HIS A 323 21.81 2.78 1.84
CA HIS A 323 21.20 1.54 1.35
C HIS A 323 21.03 1.60 -0.17
N GLU A 324 21.64 0.66 -0.91
CA GLU A 324 21.71 0.66 -2.39
C GLU A 324 20.36 0.73 -3.11
N LYS A 325 19.27 0.24 -2.47
CA LYS A 325 17.92 0.19 -3.04
C LYS A 325 16.97 1.24 -2.47
N ILE A 326 17.47 2.21 -1.72
CA ILE A 326 16.65 3.27 -1.12
C ILE A 326 17.24 4.60 -1.50
N PHE A 327 16.47 5.39 -2.23
CA PHE A 327 16.79 6.77 -2.58
C PHE A 327 15.96 7.71 -1.71
N VAL A 328 16.40 8.96 -1.61
CA VAL A 328 15.66 10.03 -0.94
C VAL A 328 15.45 11.20 -1.91
N MET A 329 14.23 11.71 -1.96
CA MET A 329 13.93 12.89 -2.78
C MET A 329 14.64 14.13 -2.21
N LYS A 330 15.27 14.90 -3.10
CA LYS A 330 15.66 16.27 -2.82
C LYS A 330 14.42 17.13 -2.97
N SER A 331 13.75 17.42 -1.88
CA SER A 331 12.62 18.34 -1.89
C SER A 331 12.97 19.61 -1.11
N GLU A 332 12.60 20.76 -1.68
CA GLU A 332 12.58 21.98 -0.90
C GLU A 332 11.54 21.86 0.24
N PRO A 333 11.76 22.55 1.37
CA PRO A 333 10.77 22.58 2.44
C PRO A 333 9.43 23.05 1.95
N VAL A 334 8.36 22.34 2.27
CA VAL A 334 7.00 22.79 1.95
C VAL A 334 6.57 23.94 2.85
N ASN A 335 5.72 24.81 2.34
CA ASN A 335 5.05 25.82 3.17
C ASN A 335 3.96 25.15 4.01
N SER A 336 4.27 24.87 5.26
CA SER A 336 3.39 24.13 6.17
C SER A 336 2.03 24.81 6.37
N SER A 337 1.99 26.14 6.50
CA SER A 337 0.73 26.88 6.65
C SER A 337 -0.13 26.74 5.41
N LEU A 338 0.43 26.93 4.22
CA LEU A 338 -0.29 26.77 2.97
C LEU A 338 -0.88 25.36 2.78
N VAL A 339 -0.13 24.33 3.14
CA VAL A 339 -0.62 22.95 3.10
C VAL A 339 -1.78 22.74 4.06
N LEU A 340 -1.64 23.18 5.31
CA LEU A 340 -2.66 23.00 6.34
C LEU A 340 -3.93 23.78 6.03
N ASP A 341 -3.81 25.03 5.53
CA ASP A 341 -4.95 25.87 5.10
C ASP A 341 -5.68 25.24 3.91
N SER A 342 -4.92 24.67 2.96
CA SER A 342 -5.50 23.98 1.80
C SER A 342 -6.23 22.70 2.22
N VAL A 343 -5.69 21.96 3.17
CA VAL A 343 -6.35 20.76 3.73
C VAL A 343 -7.59 21.16 4.54
N TYR A 344 -7.55 22.27 5.28
CA TYR A 344 -8.74 22.80 5.97
C TYR A 344 -9.84 23.21 4.98
N SER A 345 -9.48 23.92 3.90
CA SER A 345 -10.43 24.25 2.83
C SER A 345 -11.05 23.00 2.18
N LEU A 346 -10.24 21.96 1.96
CA LEU A 346 -10.73 20.68 1.46
C LEU A 346 -11.73 20.01 2.42
N HIS A 347 -11.57 20.20 3.73
CA HIS A 347 -12.52 19.71 4.73
C HIS A 347 -13.89 20.39 4.60
N GLN A 348 -13.89 21.72 4.43
CA GLN A 348 -15.14 22.49 4.25
C GLN A 348 -15.92 22.06 3.00
N VAL A 349 -15.20 21.76 1.90
CA VAL A 349 -15.83 21.22 0.68
C VAL A 349 -16.36 19.80 0.92
N LEU A 350 -15.65 19.00 1.70
CA LEU A 350 -16.04 17.62 2.03
C LEU A 350 -17.34 17.56 2.85
N GLU A 351 -17.62 18.55 3.71
CA GLU A 351 -18.85 18.66 4.48
C GLU A 351 -20.10 18.83 3.63
N GLN A 352 -19.95 19.30 2.40
CA GLN A 352 -21.05 19.47 1.43
C GLN A 352 -21.46 18.14 0.78
N ASP A 353 -20.68 17.07 0.95
CA ASP A 353 -20.87 15.72 0.40
C ASP A 353 -21.05 15.72 -1.15
N ASP A 354 -20.41 16.68 -1.83
CA ASP A 354 -20.38 16.79 -3.28
C ASP A 354 -19.10 16.16 -3.83
N GLU A 355 -19.25 14.98 -4.43
CA GLU A 355 -18.14 14.19 -4.99
C GLU A 355 -17.33 14.97 -6.05
N GLN A 356 -18.00 15.78 -6.88
CA GLN A 356 -17.34 16.55 -7.94
C GLN A 356 -16.60 17.77 -7.36
N ALA A 357 -17.19 18.46 -6.41
CA ALA A 357 -16.54 19.57 -5.70
C ALA A 357 -15.29 19.10 -4.95
N VAL A 358 -15.41 17.98 -4.22
CA VAL A 358 -14.28 17.36 -3.50
C VAL A 358 -13.17 16.93 -4.45
N ARG A 359 -13.53 16.31 -5.60
CA ARG A 359 -12.56 15.97 -6.64
C ARG A 359 -11.81 17.20 -7.15
N THR A 360 -12.54 18.26 -7.49
CA THR A 360 -11.96 19.51 -8.01
C THR A 360 -11.03 20.17 -6.99
N ALA A 361 -11.46 20.28 -5.74
CA ALA A 361 -10.66 20.84 -4.66
C ALA A 361 -9.38 20.02 -4.38
N LEU A 362 -9.50 18.68 -4.38
CA LEU A 362 -8.37 17.78 -4.19
C LEU A 362 -7.30 17.96 -5.29
N PHE A 363 -7.70 17.99 -6.57
CA PHE A 363 -6.75 18.18 -7.67
C PHE A 363 -6.16 19.61 -7.68
N SER A 364 -6.94 20.62 -7.34
CA SER A 364 -6.44 22.00 -7.19
C SER A 364 -5.37 22.07 -6.09
N LEU A 365 -5.52 21.32 -5.00
CA LEU A 365 -4.54 21.28 -3.92
C LEU A 365 -3.20 20.69 -4.40
N VAL A 366 -3.21 19.56 -5.10
CA VAL A 366 -1.97 18.91 -5.55
C VAL A 366 -1.27 19.62 -6.71
N GLN A 367 -1.99 20.48 -7.44
CA GLN A 367 -1.43 21.30 -8.53
C GLN A 367 -0.80 22.61 -8.04
N ARG A 368 -1.10 23.04 -6.80
CA ARG A 368 -0.48 24.24 -6.23
C ARG A 368 1.00 23.99 -5.95
N ASP A 369 1.79 25.05 -6.19
CA ASP A 369 3.18 25.06 -5.74
C ASP A 369 3.23 25.24 -4.20
N MET A 370 3.37 24.13 -3.50
CA MET A 370 3.42 24.09 -2.04
C MET A 370 4.78 24.51 -1.45
N HIS A 371 5.78 24.79 -2.30
CA HIS A 371 7.10 25.26 -1.88
C HIS A 371 7.20 26.79 -1.86
N ARG A 372 6.23 27.52 -2.44
CA ARG A 372 6.23 28.98 -2.37
C ARG A 372 6.18 29.46 -0.93
N LYS A 373 7.20 30.21 -0.52
CA LYS A 373 7.15 31.02 0.70
C LYS A 373 6.05 32.07 0.49
N THR A 374 5.16 32.25 1.47
CA THR A 374 4.32 33.45 1.54
C THR A 374 5.28 34.65 1.44
N ALA A 375 5.10 35.50 0.42
CA ALA A 375 5.79 36.79 0.40
C ALA A 375 5.39 37.49 1.72
N GLU A 376 6.39 37.75 2.58
CA GLU A 376 6.25 38.59 3.76
C GLU A 376 5.89 40.03 3.34
#